data_607884ea97f3aa53a31b2e164582eb11
#
_entry.id   607884ea97f3aa53a31b2e164582eb11
#
_cell.length_a   1.000
_cell.length_b   1.000
_cell.length_c   1.000
_cell.angle_alpha   90.00
_cell.angle_beta   90.00
_cell.angle_gamma   90.00
#
_symmetry.space_group_name_H-M   'P 1'
#
loop_
_entity.id
_entity.type
_entity.pdbx_description
1 polymer ?
#
loop_
_entity_poly.entity_id
_entity_poly.type
_entity_poly.pdbx_seq_one_letter_code
_entity_poly.pdbx_strand_id
1 'polypeptide(L)'
;MKKICFVKQDMQDASGGARVCANLANALADIYEVHVVSICSEKEDTFYKLNANVKYKVLIKGEGRIRELLLKGVPRLRKYLKQNQIDIAFSVGVSINPFVIPATKGIHCKAVSCEHMNCLNSFGNDRSQRFCRYLGAKFGNKIITLTKMDKESYIKKYHLKENKVEYIYNWMDESLFSDDVKYNIESKQIITVARLEKVKGIENVIKVSKRLKEKYNDWQWHIYGGGEQSYIDELEKQIKQNELQNFVMLKGKVNDIYDRYKDYSIFVLTSYSEGLPMVLLEAKSKKLPIISFDCLTGPRDIIRDGIDGYLIPVDDIEMLYQKLDLCMSSKEERIRLSEQSYGNISLFSKNIILKKWVNFINNCN
;
A
#
# COMPACT_ATOMS: atom_id res chain seq x y z
N MET A 1 21.14 8.91 -21.57
CA MET A 1 20.30 8.12 -20.64
C MET A 1 19.73 9.08 -19.59
N LYS A 2 18.40 9.10 -19.37
CA LYS A 2 17.80 9.96 -18.33
C LYS A 2 18.29 9.55 -16.94
N LYS A 3 18.45 10.56 -16.06
CA LYS A 3 18.87 10.37 -14.66
C LYS A 3 17.68 10.65 -13.75
N ILE A 4 17.27 9.66 -12.97
CA ILE A 4 16.11 9.75 -12.10
C ILE A 4 16.49 9.56 -10.64
N CYS A 5 15.80 10.22 -9.74
CA CYS A 5 16.07 10.16 -8.30
C CYS A 5 14.79 9.90 -7.52
N PHE A 6 14.74 8.81 -6.79
CA PHE A 6 13.69 8.53 -5.80
C PHE A 6 14.14 9.10 -4.45
N VAL A 7 13.33 9.97 -3.88
CA VAL A 7 13.60 10.62 -2.58
C VAL A 7 12.61 10.12 -1.55
N LYS A 8 13.11 9.59 -0.46
CA LYS A 8 12.32 9.11 0.69
C LYS A 8 12.89 9.72 1.99
N GLN A 9 12.11 9.69 3.07
CA GLN A 9 12.60 10.17 4.35
C GLN A 9 13.73 9.28 4.86
N ASP A 10 13.49 7.97 4.93
CA ASP A 10 14.46 6.96 5.31
C ASP A 10 14.21 5.66 4.55
N MET A 11 15.26 5.02 4.03
CA MET A 11 15.21 3.72 3.36
C MET A 11 15.50 2.54 4.31
N GLN A 12 15.82 2.79 5.57
CA GLN A 12 15.92 1.76 6.62
C GLN A 12 14.56 1.35 7.19
N ASP A 13 13.51 2.12 6.87
CA ASP A 13 12.14 1.81 7.23
C ASP A 13 11.65 0.53 6.52
N ALA A 14 11.13 -0.43 7.29
CA ALA A 14 10.54 -1.68 6.78
C ALA A 14 9.14 -1.48 6.16
N SER A 15 8.75 -0.25 5.84
CA SER A 15 7.43 0.08 5.30
C SER A 15 7.23 -0.39 3.86
N GLY A 16 5.95 -0.52 3.46
CA GLY A 16 5.58 -0.78 2.07
C GLY A 16 6.10 0.28 1.09
N GLY A 17 6.20 1.55 1.51
CA GLY A 17 6.78 2.62 0.69
C GLY A 17 8.26 2.42 0.40
N ALA A 18 9.05 1.95 1.37
CA ALA A 18 10.47 1.63 1.14
C ALA A 18 10.63 0.40 0.21
N ARG A 19 9.78 -0.63 0.38
CA ARG A 19 9.74 -1.80 -0.51
C ARG A 19 9.43 -1.39 -1.96
N VAL A 20 8.40 -0.58 -2.16
CA VAL A 20 8.03 -0.08 -3.50
C VAL A 20 9.16 0.75 -4.11
N CYS A 21 9.78 1.63 -3.31
CA CYS A 21 10.92 2.44 -3.77
C CYS A 21 12.09 1.58 -4.23
N ALA A 22 12.50 0.60 -3.42
CA ALA A 22 13.60 -0.31 -3.77
C ALA A 22 13.30 -1.14 -5.02
N ASN A 23 12.10 -1.71 -5.10
CA ASN A 23 11.66 -2.49 -6.25
C ASN A 23 11.66 -1.66 -7.55
N LEU A 24 11.10 -0.44 -7.51
CA LEU A 24 11.11 0.49 -8.64
C LEU A 24 12.52 0.88 -9.05
N ALA A 25 13.36 1.26 -8.09
CA ALA A 25 14.74 1.65 -8.34
C ALA A 25 15.50 0.51 -9.04
N ASN A 26 15.40 -0.71 -8.51
CA ASN A 26 16.04 -1.89 -9.07
C ASN A 26 15.54 -2.22 -10.49
N ALA A 27 14.22 -2.18 -10.70
CA ALA A 27 13.62 -2.50 -12.01
C ALA A 27 13.92 -1.47 -13.10
N LEU A 28 14.15 -0.20 -12.74
CA LEU A 28 14.44 0.88 -13.68
C LEU A 28 15.94 1.08 -13.92
N ALA A 29 16.82 0.48 -13.12
CA ALA A 29 18.27 0.70 -13.13
C ALA A 29 18.96 0.15 -14.41
N ASP A 30 18.31 -0.77 -15.13
CA ASP A 30 18.81 -1.26 -16.43
C ASP A 30 18.46 -0.31 -17.60
N ILE A 31 17.52 0.64 -17.37
CA ILE A 31 17.00 1.54 -18.40
C ILE A 31 17.47 2.98 -18.16
N TYR A 32 17.63 3.38 -16.92
CA TYR A 32 17.96 4.73 -16.49
C TYR A 32 19.14 4.74 -15.51
N GLU A 33 19.83 5.88 -15.38
CA GLU A 33 20.70 6.10 -14.24
C GLU A 33 19.83 6.42 -13.02
N VAL A 34 19.77 5.47 -12.07
CA VAL A 34 18.85 5.56 -10.93
C VAL A 34 19.60 5.93 -9.66
N HIS A 35 19.09 6.96 -9.00
CA HIS A 35 19.52 7.40 -7.68
C HIS A 35 18.40 7.16 -6.66
N VAL A 36 18.77 6.77 -5.44
CA VAL A 36 17.88 6.72 -4.29
C VAL A 36 18.49 7.59 -3.19
N VAL A 37 17.70 8.49 -2.64
CA VAL A 37 18.16 9.44 -1.62
C VAL A 37 17.28 9.34 -0.38
N SER A 38 17.88 9.04 0.77
CA SER A 38 17.27 9.25 2.08
C SER A 38 17.54 10.68 2.56
N ILE A 39 16.51 11.38 3.00
CA ILE A 39 16.66 12.71 3.60
C ILE A 39 17.47 12.62 4.89
N CYS A 40 17.11 11.64 5.75
CA CYS A 40 17.86 11.33 6.98
C CYS A 40 17.85 9.81 7.21
N SER A 41 18.91 9.30 7.81
CA SER A 41 19.03 7.91 8.24
C SER A 41 20.19 7.75 9.23
N GLU A 42 20.10 6.81 10.15
CA GLU A 42 21.19 6.47 11.08
C GLU A 42 22.33 5.76 10.35
N LYS A 43 22.00 4.93 9.37
CA LYS A 43 22.98 4.13 8.62
C LYS A 43 22.97 4.50 7.14
N GLU A 44 24.07 4.17 6.46
CA GLU A 44 24.22 4.35 5.01
C GLU A 44 23.87 3.08 4.23
N ASP A 45 22.91 2.30 4.73
CA ASP A 45 22.36 1.10 4.07
C ASP A 45 20.81 1.21 3.94
N THR A 46 20.19 0.21 3.33
CA THR A 46 18.75 0.17 3.12
C THR A 46 18.16 -1.14 3.65
N PHE A 47 16.93 -1.09 4.18
CA PHE A 47 16.26 -2.30 4.66
C PHE A 47 16.00 -3.29 3.51
N TYR A 48 15.52 -2.78 2.37
CA TYR A 48 15.34 -3.57 1.15
C TYR A 48 16.56 -3.38 0.24
N LYS A 49 17.14 -4.48 -0.22
CA LYS A 49 18.37 -4.50 -1.03
C LYS A 49 18.20 -3.71 -2.32
N LEU A 50 19.17 -2.82 -2.58
CA LEU A 50 19.33 -2.14 -3.87
C LEU A 50 20.37 -2.86 -4.72
N ASN A 51 20.16 -2.87 -6.04
CA ASN A 51 21.11 -3.40 -7.00
C ASN A 51 22.38 -2.52 -7.04
N ALA A 52 23.51 -3.12 -7.41
CA ALA A 52 24.81 -2.42 -7.42
C ALA A 52 24.86 -1.22 -8.39
N ASN A 53 24.01 -1.19 -9.42
CA ASN A 53 23.90 -0.09 -10.37
C ASN A 53 22.97 1.04 -9.91
N VAL A 54 22.32 0.92 -8.75
CA VAL A 54 21.54 1.99 -8.10
C VAL A 54 22.43 2.79 -7.16
N LYS A 55 22.51 4.10 -7.37
CA LYS A 55 23.31 4.99 -6.52
C LYS A 55 22.49 5.39 -5.29
N TYR A 56 22.92 4.97 -4.10
CA TYR A 56 22.29 5.34 -2.83
C TYR A 56 23.03 6.44 -2.10
N LYS A 57 22.29 7.39 -1.47
CA LYS A 57 22.87 8.47 -0.67
C LYS A 57 21.98 8.87 0.49
N VAL A 58 22.56 8.99 1.68
CA VAL A 58 21.96 9.64 2.85
C VAL A 58 22.45 11.09 2.90
N LEU A 59 21.51 12.06 3.03
CA LEU A 59 21.85 13.49 3.08
C LEU A 59 22.18 13.98 4.47
N ILE A 60 21.48 13.46 5.49
CA ILE A 60 21.65 13.84 6.89
C ILE A 60 21.79 12.55 7.71
N LYS A 61 22.88 12.40 8.43
CA LYS A 61 23.06 11.27 9.34
C LYS A 61 22.28 11.53 10.64
N GLY A 62 21.54 10.52 11.10
CA GLY A 62 20.72 10.57 12.29
C GLY A 62 19.28 11.04 12.02
N GLU A 63 18.53 11.20 13.10
CA GLU A 63 17.17 11.72 13.12
C GLU A 63 17.16 13.23 13.42
N GLY A 64 16.03 13.88 13.23
CA GLY A 64 15.88 15.30 13.55
C GLY A 64 14.43 15.76 13.49
N ARG A 65 14.16 16.92 14.11
CA ARG A 65 12.85 17.56 14.00
C ARG A 65 12.62 18.00 12.55
N ILE A 66 11.40 17.87 12.08
CA ILE A 66 11.03 18.16 10.68
C ILE A 66 11.52 19.54 10.20
N ARG A 67 11.47 20.58 11.06
CA ARG A 67 11.95 21.92 10.73
C ARG A 67 13.45 21.96 10.47
N GLU A 68 14.25 21.28 11.28
CA GLU A 68 15.71 21.19 11.10
C GLU A 68 16.06 20.38 9.85
N LEU A 69 15.33 19.27 9.65
CA LEU A 69 15.50 18.45 8.45
C LEU A 69 15.18 19.24 7.18
N LEU A 70 14.16 20.10 7.18
CA LEU A 70 13.84 20.95 6.03
C LEU A 70 14.96 21.98 5.77
N LEU A 71 15.43 22.69 6.80
CA LEU A 71 16.47 23.71 6.67
C LEU A 71 17.80 23.14 6.14
N LYS A 72 18.16 21.92 6.56
CA LYS A 72 19.41 21.27 6.15
C LYS A 72 19.23 20.39 4.90
N GLY A 73 18.09 19.69 4.78
CA GLY A 73 17.83 18.71 3.75
C GLY A 73 17.56 19.34 2.38
N VAL A 74 16.75 20.41 2.32
CA VAL A 74 16.44 21.07 1.03
C VAL A 74 17.69 21.57 0.31
N PRO A 75 18.62 22.32 0.93
CA PRO A 75 19.86 22.74 0.28
C PRO A 75 20.75 21.58 -0.14
N ARG A 76 20.86 20.54 0.72
CA ARG A 76 21.68 19.35 0.41
C ARG A 76 21.08 18.54 -0.74
N LEU A 77 19.76 18.35 -0.75
CA LEU A 77 19.07 17.70 -1.86
C LEU A 77 19.27 18.47 -3.15
N ARG A 78 19.06 19.81 -3.13
CA ARG A 78 19.29 20.66 -4.30
C ARG A 78 20.71 20.55 -4.84
N LYS A 79 21.72 20.60 -3.95
CA LYS A 79 23.12 20.40 -4.33
C LYS A 79 23.34 19.04 -5.00
N TYR A 80 22.79 17.99 -4.41
CA TYR A 80 22.88 16.62 -4.93
C TYR A 80 22.24 16.51 -6.32
N LEU A 81 21.00 17.00 -6.49
CA LEU A 81 20.29 16.97 -7.77
C LEU A 81 21.05 17.71 -8.89
N LYS A 82 21.66 18.88 -8.56
CA LYS A 82 22.47 19.66 -9.51
C LYS A 82 23.76 18.94 -9.89
N GLN A 83 24.52 18.48 -8.89
CA GLN A 83 25.82 17.82 -9.11
C GLN A 83 25.70 16.54 -9.93
N ASN A 84 24.62 15.79 -9.75
CA ASN A 84 24.36 14.56 -10.48
C ASN A 84 23.53 14.76 -11.77
N GLN A 85 23.14 16.01 -12.07
CA GLN A 85 22.34 16.35 -13.25
C GLN A 85 21.04 15.54 -13.35
N ILE A 86 20.30 15.43 -12.24
CA ILE A 86 19.06 14.67 -12.18
C ILE A 86 17.97 15.34 -13.02
N ASP A 87 17.35 14.58 -13.93
CA ASP A 87 16.25 15.07 -14.78
C ASP A 87 14.91 15.06 -14.06
N ILE A 88 14.65 14.00 -13.26
CA ILE A 88 13.38 13.83 -12.54
C ILE A 88 13.64 13.38 -11.12
N ALA A 89 13.06 14.09 -10.16
CA ALA A 89 13.04 13.71 -8.74
C ALA A 89 11.63 13.31 -8.31
N PHE A 90 11.49 12.06 -7.83
CA PHE A 90 10.24 11.48 -7.34
C PHE A 90 10.17 11.59 -5.83
N SER A 91 9.14 12.24 -5.30
CA SER A 91 8.80 12.20 -3.87
C SER A 91 8.11 10.88 -3.55
N VAL A 92 8.78 9.94 -2.90
CA VAL A 92 8.17 8.66 -2.48
C VAL A 92 7.32 8.88 -1.23
N GLY A 93 6.05 9.14 -1.44
CA GLY A 93 5.09 9.62 -0.45
C GLY A 93 5.02 11.16 -0.38
N VAL A 94 3.82 11.67 -0.16
CA VAL A 94 3.53 13.12 -0.20
C VAL A 94 4.26 13.92 0.88
N SER A 95 4.62 13.32 2.01
CA SER A 95 5.40 13.93 3.09
C SER A 95 6.78 14.39 2.64
N ILE A 96 7.28 13.90 1.49
CA ILE A 96 8.57 14.28 0.90
C ILE A 96 8.46 15.52 -0.01
N ASN A 97 7.26 15.92 -0.41
CA ASN A 97 7.05 17.10 -1.23
C ASN A 97 7.69 18.39 -0.68
N PRO A 98 7.66 18.67 0.65
CA PRO A 98 8.34 19.84 1.23
C PRO A 98 9.86 19.87 1.01
N PHE A 99 10.49 18.74 0.72
CA PHE A 99 11.92 18.64 0.39
C PHE A 99 12.16 18.75 -1.11
N VAL A 100 11.44 17.95 -1.91
CA VAL A 100 11.69 17.83 -3.36
C VAL A 100 11.24 19.08 -4.11
N ILE A 101 10.04 19.60 -3.81
CA ILE A 101 9.50 20.76 -4.54
C ILE A 101 10.43 21.99 -4.47
N PRO A 102 10.86 22.47 -3.29
CA PRO A 102 11.77 23.61 -3.24
C PRO A 102 13.18 23.27 -3.76
N ALA A 103 13.66 22.05 -3.58
CA ALA A 103 14.98 21.64 -4.08
C ALA A 103 15.08 21.66 -5.60
N THR A 104 13.98 21.38 -6.32
CA THR A 104 13.93 21.36 -7.79
C THR A 104 13.63 22.73 -8.42
N LYS A 105 13.15 23.70 -7.64
CA LYS A 105 12.73 25.01 -8.19
C LYS A 105 13.90 25.74 -8.84
N GLY A 106 13.76 26.13 -10.11
CA GLY A 106 14.77 26.91 -10.87
C GLY A 106 16.03 26.12 -11.24
N ILE A 107 15.95 24.79 -11.30
CA ILE A 107 16.98 23.92 -11.90
C ILE A 107 16.34 23.02 -12.96
N HIS A 108 17.17 22.36 -13.76
CA HIS A 108 16.72 21.42 -14.81
C HIS A 108 16.30 20.08 -14.20
N CYS A 109 15.42 20.08 -13.21
CA CYS A 109 14.94 18.86 -12.58
C CYS A 109 13.43 18.97 -12.37
N LYS A 110 12.67 18.00 -12.87
CA LYS A 110 11.22 17.94 -12.70
C LYS A 110 10.89 17.30 -11.36
N ALA A 111 9.95 17.88 -10.61
CA ALA A 111 9.43 17.31 -9.37
C ALA A 111 8.17 16.48 -9.66
N VAL A 112 8.18 15.20 -9.32
CA VAL A 112 7.03 14.30 -9.40
C VAL A 112 6.61 13.86 -8.01
N SER A 113 5.35 14.11 -7.64
CA SER A 113 4.79 13.69 -6.37
C SER A 113 4.15 12.31 -6.51
N CYS A 114 4.61 11.30 -5.76
CA CYS A 114 4.00 9.99 -5.72
C CYS A 114 3.12 9.85 -4.47
N GLU A 115 1.81 9.66 -4.66
CA GLU A 115 0.86 9.35 -3.60
C GLU A 115 0.87 7.84 -3.33
N HIS A 116 1.04 7.43 -2.08
CA HIS A 116 1.01 6.03 -1.65
C HIS A 116 -0.19 5.68 -0.78
N MET A 117 -1.06 6.67 -0.52
CA MET A 117 -2.36 6.47 0.12
C MET A 117 -3.47 6.95 -0.83
N ASN A 118 -4.30 7.89 -0.40
CA ASN A 118 -5.23 8.58 -1.28
C ASN A 118 -5.45 10.03 -0.81
N CYS A 119 -5.83 10.91 -1.73
CA CYS A 119 -5.97 12.34 -1.43
C CYS A 119 -7.21 12.69 -0.61
N LEU A 120 -8.18 11.78 -0.51
CA LEU A 120 -9.42 11.94 0.26
C LEU A 120 -9.30 11.36 1.66
N ASN A 121 -8.17 10.72 1.99
CA ASN A 121 -7.96 10.17 3.32
C ASN A 121 -8.13 11.27 4.38
N SER A 122 -9.19 11.14 5.17
CA SER A 122 -9.51 12.04 6.29
C SER A 122 -9.20 11.39 7.65
N PHE A 123 -8.73 10.15 7.66
CA PHE A 123 -8.42 9.42 8.88
C PHE A 123 -7.24 10.10 9.58
N GLY A 124 -7.45 10.51 10.83
CA GLY A 124 -6.44 11.22 11.61
C GLY A 124 -6.34 12.72 11.33
N ASN A 125 -7.20 13.29 10.47
CA ASN A 125 -7.30 14.75 10.18
C ASN A 125 -5.94 15.48 10.05
N ASP A 126 -4.96 14.82 9.39
CA ASP A 126 -3.60 15.27 9.31
C ASP A 126 -3.46 16.51 8.40
N ARG A 127 -3.45 17.71 9.02
CA ARG A 127 -3.25 18.98 8.34
C ARG A 127 -1.91 19.03 7.60
N SER A 128 -0.89 18.33 8.11
CA SER A 128 0.45 18.32 7.51
C SER A 128 0.43 17.57 6.17
N GLN A 129 -0.21 16.42 6.09
CA GLN A 129 -0.34 15.67 4.83
C GLN A 129 -1.18 16.44 3.80
N ARG A 130 -2.26 17.12 4.22
CA ARG A 130 -3.04 18.00 3.33
C ARG A 130 -2.18 19.10 2.73
N PHE A 131 -1.35 19.74 3.55
CA PHE A 131 -0.39 20.72 3.07
C PHE A 131 0.65 20.12 2.11
N CYS A 132 1.21 18.97 2.42
CA CYS A 132 2.16 18.28 1.55
C CYS A 132 1.53 17.92 0.19
N ARG A 133 0.28 17.44 0.17
CA ARG A 133 -0.47 17.17 -1.08
C ARG A 133 -0.70 18.47 -1.87
N TYR A 134 -1.10 19.54 -1.20
CA TYR A 134 -1.27 20.85 -1.82
C TYR A 134 0.02 21.34 -2.49
N LEU A 135 1.17 21.21 -1.82
CA LEU A 135 2.47 21.56 -2.42
C LEU A 135 2.74 20.76 -3.70
N GLY A 136 2.55 19.45 -3.67
CA GLY A 136 2.69 18.60 -4.86
C GLY A 136 1.73 18.99 -5.97
N ALA A 137 0.46 19.23 -5.64
CA ALA A 137 -0.57 19.63 -6.59
C ALA A 137 -0.30 20.99 -7.22
N LYS A 138 0.09 21.99 -6.43
CA LYS A 138 0.29 23.37 -6.89
C LYS A 138 1.61 23.56 -7.62
N PHE A 139 2.70 23.04 -7.08
CA PHE A 139 4.06 23.37 -7.49
C PHE A 139 4.85 22.20 -8.12
N GLY A 140 4.41 20.94 -7.94
CA GLY A 140 4.99 19.79 -8.64
C GLY A 140 4.69 19.81 -10.15
N ASN A 141 5.56 19.22 -10.94
CA ASN A 141 5.38 19.10 -12.39
C ASN A 141 4.31 18.06 -12.73
N LYS A 142 4.38 16.90 -12.09
CA LYS A 142 3.43 15.78 -12.28
C LYS A 142 3.09 15.15 -10.93
N ILE A 143 2.01 14.37 -10.91
CA ILE A 143 1.57 13.56 -9.78
C ILE A 143 1.33 12.14 -10.28
N ILE A 144 1.77 11.15 -9.51
CA ILE A 144 1.43 9.76 -9.71
C ILE A 144 0.59 9.30 -8.52
N THR A 145 -0.58 8.74 -8.81
CA THR A 145 -1.46 8.09 -7.82
C THR A 145 -1.45 6.58 -8.04
N LEU A 146 -1.90 5.82 -7.05
CA LEU A 146 -1.94 4.35 -7.16
C LEU A 146 -3.20 3.83 -7.85
N THR A 147 -4.26 4.64 -7.99
CA THR A 147 -5.54 4.21 -8.56
C THR A 147 -6.12 5.28 -9.46
N LYS A 148 -6.99 4.84 -10.38
CA LYS A 148 -7.73 5.76 -11.26
C LYS A 148 -8.63 6.70 -10.46
N MET A 149 -9.31 6.17 -9.44
CA MET A 149 -10.19 6.98 -8.58
C MET A 149 -9.42 8.07 -7.83
N ASP A 150 -8.22 7.77 -7.35
CA ASP A 150 -7.40 8.78 -6.67
C ASP A 150 -6.88 9.84 -7.66
N LYS A 151 -6.54 9.46 -8.91
CA LYS A 151 -6.24 10.41 -10.00
C LYS A 151 -7.42 11.38 -10.20
N GLU A 152 -8.63 10.87 -10.37
CA GLU A 152 -9.84 11.68 -10.55
C GLU A 152 -10.11 12.58 -9.35
N SER A 153 -9.88 12.05 -8.15
CA SER A 153 -10.02 12.80 -6.89
C SER A 153 -9.02 13.96 -6.79
N TYR A 154 -7.77 13.75 -7.18
CA TYR A 154 -6.75 14.81 -7.25
C TYR A 154 -7.14 15.89 -8.25
N ILE A 155 -7.57 15.51 -9.45
CA ILE A 155 -7.99 16.45 -10.51
C ILE A 155 -9.13 17.32 -9.98
N LYS A 156 -10.17 16.70 -9.43
CA LYS A 156 -11.34 17.41 -8.88
C LYS A 156 -11.00 18.30 -7.71
N LYS A 157 -10.28 17.76 -6.70
CA LYS A 157 -9.99 18.47 -5.44
C LYS A 157 -9.09 19.67 -5.61
N TYR A 158 -8.10 19.58 -6.50
CA TYR A 158 -7.09 20.62 -6.71
C TYR A 158 -7.25 21.37 -8.04
N HIS A 159 -8.33 21.12 -8.78
CA HIS A 159 -8.63 21.73 -10.09
C HIS A 159 -7.46 21.60 -11.07
N LEU A 160 -6.92 20.38 -11.21
CA LEU A 160 -5.76 20.11 -12.05
C LEU A 160 -6.16 19.75 -13.48
N LYS A 161 -5.23 20.00 -14.42
CA LYS A 161 -5.36 19.47 -15.77
C LYS A 161 -5.14 17.95 -15.75
N GLU A 162 -5.85 17.21 -16.59
CA GLU A 162 -5.79 15.75 -16.65
C GLU A 162 -4.38 15.22 -16.89
N ASN A 163 -3.63 15.89 -17.77
CA ASN A 163 -2.25 15.52 -18.08
C ASN A 163 -1.25 15.76 -16.95
N LYS A 164 -1.64 16.41 -15.85
CA LYS A 164 -0.78 16.64 -14.67
C LYS A 164 -0.76 15.43 -13.74
N VAL A 165 -1.81 14.61 -13.75
CA VAL A 165 -1.97 13.47 -12.85
C VAL A 165 -2.02 12.19 -13.66
N GLU A 166 -1.21 11.21 -13.30
CA GLU A 166 -1.26 9.86 -13.85
C GLU A 166 -1.53 8.86 -12.75
N TYR A 167 -2.06 7.67 -13.08
CA TYR A 167 -2.16 6.58 -12.13
C TYR A 167 -1.32 5.39 -12.61
N ILE A 168 -0.53 4.84 -11.69
CA ILE A 168 0.30 3.66 -11.92
C ILE A 168 0.18 2.78 -10.69
N TYR A 169 -0.37 1.59 -10.85
CA TYR A 169 -0.46 0.61 -9.77
C TYR A 169 0.93 0.20 -9.26
N ASN A 170 1.01 -0.25 -8.02
CA ASN A 170 2.14 -1.08 -7.61
C ASN A 170 2.00 -2.46 -8.24
N TRP A 171 3.11 -3.06 -8.67
CA TRP A 171 3.05 -4.44 -9.15
C TRP A 171 3.11 -5.44 -8.01
N MET A 172 2.57 -6.61 -8.28
CA MET A 172 2.67 -7.76 -7.41
C MET A 172 4.01 -8.49 -7.67
N ASP A 173 4.61 -9.04 -6.62
CA ASP A 173 5.81 -9.86 -6.73
C ASP A 173 5.50 -11.11 -7.59
N GLU A 174 6.30 -11.33 -8.63
CA GLU A 174 6.12 -12.45 -9.55
C GLU A 174 6.30 -13.80 -8.86
N SER A 175 7.07 -13.87 -7.77
CA SER A 175 7.25 -15.08 -6.97
C SER A 175 5.95 -15.54 -6.28
N LEU A 176 4.94 -14.68 -6.18
CA LEU A 176 3.64 -15.03 -5.62
C LEU A 176 2.71 -15.71 -6.63
N PHE A 177 3.04 -15.62 -7.94
CA PHE A 177 2.29 -16.31 -8.98
C PHE A 177 2.84 -17.73 -9.14
N SER A 178 2.00 -18.71 -8.94
CA SER A 178 2.26 -20.11 -9.27
C SER A 178 1.01 -20.72 -9.87
N ASP A 179 1.17 -21.41 -10.97
CA ASP A 179 0.06 -22.12 -11.62
C ASP A 179 -0.46 -23.29 -10.75
N ASP A 180 0.40 -23.81 -9.84
CA ASP A 180 0.10 -24.96 -8.99
C ASP A 180 -0.59 -24.59 -7.67
N VAL A 181 -1.05 -23.34 -7.48
CA VAL A 181 -1.74 -22.96 -6.25
C VAL A 181 -3.06 -23.72 -6.11
N LYS A 182 -3.11 -24.58 -5.10
CA LYS A 182 -4.33 -25.28 -4.70
C LYS A 182 -5.02 -24.48 -3.59
N TYR A 183 -6.29 -24.17 -3.82
CA TYR A 183 -7.14 -23.56 -2.81
C TYR A 183 -7.55 -24.59 -1.75
N ASN A 184 -7.38 -24.21 -0.47
CA ASN A 184 -7.74 -25.09 0.65
C ASN A 184 -9.22 -24.93 1.03
N ILE A 185 -10.09 -25.65 0.33
CA ILE A 185 -11.55 -25.61 0.54
C ILE A 185 -11.99 -26.17 1.90
N GLU A 186 -11.21 -27.07 2.48
CA GLU A 186 -11.56 -27.72 3.75
C GLU A 186 -11.17 -26.88 4.97
N SER A 187 -10.36 -25.86 4.78
CA SER A 187 -10.01 -24.97 5.88
C SER A 187 -11.24 -24.22 6.42
N LYS A 188 -11.35 -24.17 7.73
CA LYS A 188 -12.33 -23.38 8.46
C LYS A 188 -11.65 -22.17 9.12
N GLN A 189 -10.76 -21.52 8.37
CA GLN A 189 -9.98 -20.42 8.86
C GLN A 189 -10.12 -19.19 7.96
N ILE A 190 -10.31 -18.03 8.60
CA ILE A 190 -10.35 -16.71 7.97
C ILE A 190 -9.04 -15.99 8.30
N ILE A 191 -8.49 -15.27 7.33
CA ILE A 191 -7.30 -14.45 7.54
C ILE A 191 -7.57 -12.98 7.27
N THR A 192 -7.00 -12.14 8.13
CA THR A 192 -6.80 -10.70 7.90
C THR A 192 -5.31 -10.39 8.07
N VAL A 193 -4.74 -9.64 7.14
CA VAL A 193 -3.35 -9.18 7.21
C VAL A 193 -3.33 -7.66 7.11
N ALA A 194 -2.98 -6.99 8.21
CA ALA A 194 -2.98 -5.53 8.28
C ALA A 194 -2.08 -5.05 9.43
N ARG A 195 -1.57 -3.81 9.34
CA ARG A 195 -1.04 -3.14 10.54
C ARG A 195 -2.18 -2.93 11.53
N LEU A 196 -1.94 -3.19 12.80
CA LEU A 196 -2.95 -2.97 13.85
C LEU A 196 -3.01 -1.47 14.14
N GLU A 197 -3.83 -0.77 13.37
CA GLU A 197 -4.11 0.67 13.44
C GLU A 197 -5.61 0.90 13.25
N LYS A 198 -6.18 1.91 13.86
CA LYS A 198 -7.63 2.20 13.79
C LYS A 198 -8.16 2.33 12.36
N VAL A 199 -7.34 2.84 11.44
CA VAL A 199 -7.70 2.93 10.01
C VAL A 199 -7.96 1.57 9.35
N LYS A 200 -7.48 0.48 9.94
CA LYS A 200 -7.68 -0.89 9.43
C LYS A 200 -8.97 -1.54 9.91
N GLY A 201 -9.68 -0.89 10.84
CA GLY A 201 -11.02 -1.28 11.25
C GLY A 201 -11.13 -2.68 11.86
N ILE A 202 -10.11 -3.11 12.62
CA ILE A 202 -10.10 -4.44 13.27
C ILE A 202 -11.27 -4.60 14.25
N GLU A 203 -11.76 -3.51 14.80
CA GLU A 203 -12.96 -3.49 15.64
C GLU A 203 -14.21 -4.04 14.90
N ASN A 204 -14.27 -3.89 13.57
CA ASN A 204 -15.38 -4.42 12.78
C ASN A 204 -15.30 -5.95 12.65
N VAL A 205 -14.08 -6.51 12.64
CA VAL A 205 -13.88 -7.97 12.77
C VAL A 205 -14.48 -8.46 14.09
N ILE A 206 -14.17 -7.79 15.21
CA ILE A 206 -14.70 -8.16 16.53
C ILE A 206 -16.23 -8.05 16.55
N LYS A 207 -16.79 -6.96 16.00
CA LYS A 207 -18.25 -6.76 15.97
C LYS A 207 -18.99 -7.87 15.22
N VAL A 208 -18.53 -8.22 14.01
CA VAL A 208 -19.20 -9.25 13.21
C VAL A 208 -19.01 -10.66 13.78
N SER A 209 -17.86 -10.91 14.41
CA SER A 209 -17.52 -12.21 15.00
C SER A 209 -18.44 -12.63 16.13
N LYS A 210 -19.09 -11.67 16.83
CA LYS A 210 -20.08 -12.01 17.89
C LYS A 210 -21.21 -12.88 17.37
N ARG A 211 -21.74 -12.54 16.20
CA ARG A 211 -22.84 -13.29 15.56
C ARG A 211 -22.34 -14.56 14.86
N LEU A 212 -21.15 -14.48 14.23
CA LEU A 212 -20.60 -15.63 13.51
C LEU A 212 -20.24 -16.78 14.44
N LYS A 213 -19.66 -16.50 15.60
CA LYS A 213 -19.28 -17.51 16.61
C LYS A 213 -20.47 -18.37 17.06
N GLU A 214 -21.66 -17.80 17.16
CA GLU A 214 -22.86 -18.53 17.58
C GLU A 214 -23.24 -19.63 16.59
N LYS A 215 -22.99 -19.41 15.31
CA LYS A 215 -23.33 -20.34 14.21
C LYS A 215 -22.15 -21.22 13.78
N TYR A 216 -20.93 -20.73 13.92
CA TYR A 216 -19.70 -21.31 13.36
C TYR A 216 -18.63 -21.49 14.43
N ASN A 217 -18.88 -22.30 15.45
CA ASN A 217 -17.99 -22.49 16.59
C ASN A 217 -16.68 -23.24 16.25
N ASP A 218 -16.63 -23.88 15.10
CA ASP A 218 -15.47 -24.61 14.55
C ASP A 218 -14.63 -23.80 13.57
N TRP A 219 -14.96 -22.51 13.34
CA TRP A 219 -14.17 -21.59 12.54
C TRP A 219 -13.27 -20.74 13.43
N GLN A 220 -12.15 -20.26 12.84
CA GLN A 220 -11.22 -19.35 13.48
C GLN A 220 -10.88 -18.17 12.56
N TRP A 221 -10.69 -17.00 13.13
CA TRP A 221 -10.25 -15.81 12.40
C TRP A 221 -8.91 -15.33 12.94
N HIS A 222 -7.87 -15.48 12.13
CA HIS A 222 -6.51 -15.08 12.47
C HIS A 222 -6.18 -13.71 11.88
N ILE A 223 -5.66 -12.82 12.71
CA ILE A 223 -5.28 -11.46 12.33
C ILE A 223 -3.76 -11.35 12.47
N TYR A 224 -3.08 -11.18 11.34
CA TYR A 224 -1.63 -10.99 11.28
C TYR A 224 -1.27 -9.52 11.11
N GLY A 225 -0.30 -9.07 11.90
CA GLY A 225 0.27 -7.74 11.83
C GLY A 225 0.73 -7.23 13.17
N GLY A 226 1.48 -6.17 13.17
CA GLY A 226 1.91 -5.44 14.35
C GLY A 226 1.30 -4.05 14.42
N GLY A 227 1.38 -3.42 15.58
CA GLY A 227 0.87 -2.08 15.83
C GLY A 227 1.42 -1.52 17.13
N GLU A 228 0.89 -0.39 17.57
CA GLU A 228 1.19 0.14 18.91
C GLU A 228 0.62 -0.78 19.99
N GLN A 229 1.39 -1.05 21.03
CA GLN A 229 1.02 -1.99 22.09
C GLN A 229 -0.31 -1.59 22.76
N SER A 230 -0.51 -0.31 22.99
CA SER A 230 -1.75 0.22 23.58
C SER A 230 -2.99 -0.14 22.78
N TYR A 231 -2.89 -0.14 21.44
CA TYR A 231 -4.00 -0.51 20.58
C TYR A 231 -4.18 -2.04 20.50
N ILE A 232 -3.08 -2.79 20.53
CA ILE A 232 -3.13 -4.26 20.64
C ILE A 232 -3.85 -4.67 21.92
N ASP A 233 -3.48 -4.07 23.06
CA ASP A 233 -4.10 -4.34 24.36
C ASP A 233 -5.61 -3.99 24.38
N GLU A 234 -5.99 -2.89 23.69
CA GLU A 234 -7.40 -2.50 23.49
C GLU A 234 -8.17 -3.58 22.73
N LEU A 235 -7.61 -4.10 21.64
CA LEU A 235 -8.23 -5.16 20.83
C LEU A 235 -8.35 -6.47 21.60
N GLU A 236 -7.31 -6.89 22.32
CA GLU A 236 -7.32 -8.10 23.16
C GLU A 236 -8.36 -8.00 24.28
N LYS A 237 -8.48 -6.83 24.89
CA LYS A 237 -9.53 -6.56 25.87
C LYS A 237 -10.93 -6.71 25.26
N GLN A 238 -11.16 -6.16 24.07
CA GLN A 238 -12.45 -6.28 23.38
C GLN A 238 -12.75 -7.74 23.00
N ILE A 239 -11.76 -8.49 22.51
CA ILE A 239 -11.89 -9.93 22.20
C ILE A 239 -12.30 -10.70 23.45
N LYS A 240 -11.64 -10.45 24.58
CA LYS A 240 -11.93 -11.09 25.87
C LYS A 240 -13.32 -10.72 26.41
N GLN A 241 -13.68 -9.44 26.39
CA GLN A 241 -14.99 -8.96 26.86
C GLN A 241 -16.18 -9.53 26.08
N ASN A 242 -15.94 -9.91 24.81
CA ASN A 242 -16.95 -10.52 23.96
C ASN A 242 -16.79 -12.05 23.86
N GLU A 243 -15.95 -12.65 24.71
CA GLU A 243 -15.69 -14.10 24.78
C GLU A 243 -15.27 -14.71 23.43
N LEU A 244 -14.50 -13.97 22.63
CA LEU A 244 -14.10 -14.36 21.26
C LEU A 244 -12.71 -15.02 21.19
N GLN A 245 -12.05 -15.34 22.30
CA GLN A 245 -10.64 -15.80 22.33
C GLN A 245 -10.38 -17.06 21.52
N ASN A 246 -11.39 -17.92 21.37
CA ASN A 246 -11.30 -19.16 20.58
C ASN A 246 -11.71 -18.95 19.11
N PHE A 247 -12.26 -17.78 18.75
CA PHE A 247 -12.71 -17.45 17.39
C PHE A 247 -11.83 -16.40 16.71
N VAL A 248 -11.43 -15.33 17.40
CA VAL A 248 -10.58 -14.26 16.88
C VAL A 248 -9.23 -14.26 17.59
N MET A 249 -8.15 -14.38 16.85
CA MET A 249 -6.79 -14.45 17.40
C MET A 249 -5.87 -13.44 16.75
N LEU A 250 -5.23 -12.58 17.55
CA LEU A 250 -4.14 -11.73 17.10
C LEU A 250 -2.85 -12.57 17.05
N LYS A 251 -2.30 -12.78 15.85
CA LYS A 251 -1.13 -13.65 15.61
C LYS A 251 0.19 -12.90 15.59
N GLY A 252 0.16 -11.57 15.75
CA GLY A 252 1.35 -10.73 15.67
C GLY A 252 1.96 -10.65 14.27
N LYS A 253 3.14 -10.04 14.19
CA LYS A 253 3.90 -9.91 12.94
C LYS A 253 4.70 -11.18 12.66
N VAL A 254 4.63 -11.68 11.42
CA VAL A 254 5.38 -12.85 10.94
C VAL A 254 6.16 -12.48 9.67
N ASN A 255 7.23 -13.22 9.38
CA ASN A 255 8.06 -13.01 8.19
C ASN A 255 7.62 -13.88 7.00
N ASP A 256 6.88 -14.97 7.27
CA ASP A 256 6.44 -16.00 6.33
C ASP A 256 4.96 -15.86 5.94
N ILE A 257 4.43 -14.64 5.96
CA ILE A 257 2.98 -14.40 5.72
C ILE A 257 2.50 -14.98 4.38
N TYR A 258 3.31 -14.93 3.33
CA TYR A 258 2.95 -15.43 2.01
C TYR A 258 2.71 -16.95 1.99
N ASP A 259 3.46 -17.70 2.79
CA ASP A 259 3.29 -19.15 2.91
C ASP A 259 2.05 -19.51 3.72
N ARG A 260 1.63 -18.62 4.62
CA ARG A 260 0.47 -18.86 5.49
C ARG A 260 -0.87 -18.71 4.78
N TYR A 261 -0.99 -17.86 3.76
CA TYR A 261 -2.26 -17.68 3.05
C TYR A 261 -2.88 -19.00 2.58
N LYS A 262 -2.08 -20.02 2.22
CA LYS A 262 -2.54 -21.34 1.76
C LYS A 262 -3.33 -22.13 2.80
N ASP A 263 -3.18 -21.78 4.08
CA ASP A 263 -3.83 -22.49 5.19
C ASP A 263 -5.26 -21.98 5.45
N TYR A 264 -5.67 -20.92 4.75
CA TYR A 264 -6.95 -20.23 4.95
C TYR A 264 -7.90 -20.46 3.78
N SER A 265 -9.20 -20.23 4.03
CA SER A 265 -10.25 -20.34 3.01
C SER A 265 -10.94 -19.01 2.67
N ILE A 266 -10.79 -17.97 3.48
CA ILE A 266 -11.38 -16.65 3.24
C ILE A 266 -10.39 -15.58 3.68
N PHE A 267 -10.22 -14.54 2.87
CA PHE A 267 -9.50 -13.33 3.23
C PHE A 267 -10.48 -12.18 3.50
N VAL A 268 -10.28 -11.44 4.58
CA VAL A 268 -11.15 -10.30 4.92
C VAL A 268 -10.32 -9.04 5.17
N LEU A 269 -10.79 -7.90 4.63
CA LEU A 269 -10.20 -6.58 4.84
C LEU A 269 -11.29 -5.58 5.25
N THR A 270 -11.19 -5.02 6.46
CA THR A 270 -12.16 -4.08 7.02
C THR A 270 -11.64 -2.64 7.09
N SER A 271 -10.67 -2.30 6.24
CA SER A 271 -10.01 -0.98 6.26
C SER A 271 -10.97 0.16 5.87
N TYR A 272 -10.87 1.26 6.59
CA TYR A 272 -11.58 2.52 6.28
C TYR A 272 -10.93 3.30 5.13
N SER A 273 -9.64 3.11 4.91
CA SER A 273 -8.89 3.81 3.87
C SER A 273 -7.66 3.02 3.44
N GLU A 274 -7.47 2.93 2.14
CA GLU A 274 -6.32 2.31 1.49
C GLU A 274 -5.79 3.20 0.36
N GLY A 275 -4.57 2.94 -0.08
CA GLY A 275 -4.08 3.40 -1.37
C GLY A 275 -4.36 2.34 -2.44
N LEU A 276 -3.51 1.32 -2.47
CA LEU A 276 -3.70 0.06 -3.20
C LEU A 276 -3.33 -1.07 -2.23
N PRO A 277 -4.31 -1.81 -1.67
CA PRO A 277 -4.05 -2.81 -0.64
C PRO A 277 -3.39 -4.06 -1.25
N MET A 278 -2.05 -4.12 -1.20
CA MET A 278 -1.26 -5.23 -1.77
C MET A 278 -1.66 -6.59 -1.18
N VAL A 279 -2.11 -6.62 0.08
CA VAL A 279 -2.59 -7.84 0.75
C VAL A 279 -3.79 -8.50 0.03
N LEU A 280 -4.59 -7.73 -0.71
CA LEU A 280 -5.66 -8.29 -1.54
C LEU A 280 -5.08 -9.01 -2.76
N LEU A 281 -4.02 -8.48 -3.38
CA LEU A 281 -3.33 -9.15 -4.47
C LEU A 281 -2.60 -10.41 -3.98
N GLU A 282 -2.01 -10.34 -2.78
CA GLU A 282 -1.40 -11.48 -2.11
C GLU A 282 -2.44 -12.59 -1.84
N ALA A 283 -3.62 -12.26 -1.34
CA ALA A 283 -4.72 -13.19 -1.14
C ALA A 283 -5.21 -13.80 -2.48
N LYS A 284 -5.38 -12.96 -3.52
CA LYS A 284 -5.74 -13.44 -4.88
C LYS A 284 -4.71 -14.40 -5.44
N SER A 285 -3.40 -14.17 -5.20
CA SER A 285 -2.35 -15.06 -5.68
C SER A 285 -2.45 -16.48 -5.10
N LYS A 286 -3.12 -16.62 -3.96
CA LYS A 286 -3.41 -17.91 -3.31
C LYS A 286 -4.86 -18.37 -3.53
N LYS A 287 -5.56 -17.75 -4.47
CA LYS A 287 -6.95 -18.06 -4.85
C LYS A 287 -7.95 -17.96 -3.69
N LEU A 288 -7.66 -17.13 -2.67
CA LEU A 288 -8.61 -16.93 -1.57
C LEU A 288 -9.81 -16.10 -2.02
N PRO A 289 -11.04 -16.53 -1.76
CA PRO A 289 -12.21 -15.66 -1.76
C PRO A 289 -11.98 -14.45 -0.87
N ILE A 290 -12.30 -13.26 -1.38
CA ILE A 290 -12.03 -12.01 -0.67
C ILE A 290 -13.33 -11.34 -0.29
N ILE A 291 -13.44 -10.89 0.97
CA ILE A 291 -14.51 -10.00 1.42
C ILE A 291 -13.83 -8.74 1.93
N SER A 292 -14.13 -7.59 1.34
CA SER A 292 -13.45 -6.34 1.68
C SER A 292 -14.43 -5.20 1.86
N PHE A 293 -14.19 -4.33 2.83
CA PHE A 293 -14.81 -3.02 2.77
C PHE A 293 -14.40 -2.30 1.50
N ASP A 294 -15.38 -1.66 0.87
CA ASP A 294 -15.24 -0.86 -0.34
C ASP A 294 -14.84 0.57 0.02
N CYS A 295 -13.66 0.71 0.63
CA CYS A 295 -13.12 2.02 0.95
C CYS A 295 -12.75 2.78 -0.33
N LEU A 296 -12.60 4.09 -0.21
CA LEU A 296 -12.56 5.06 -1.31
C LEU A 296 -11.65 4.69 -2.48
N THR A 297 -10.53 4.00 -2.23
CA THR A 297 -9.58 3.63 -3.28
C THR A 297 -9.00 2.23 -3.02
N GLY A 298 -8.62 1.53 -4.07
CA GLY A 298 -7.85 0.30 -4.04
C GLY A 298 -8.68 -0.98 -4.11
N PRO A 299 -9.60 -1.31 -3.19
CA PRO A 299 -10.34 -2.56 -3.25
C PRO A 299 -11.09 -2.77 -4.58
N ARG A 300 -11.79 -1.76 -5.11
CA ARG A 300 -12.49 -1.81 -6.42
C ARG A 300 -11.56 -1.99 -7.62
N ASP A 301 -10.29 -1.61 -7.50
CA ASP A 301 -9.32 -1.82 -8.57
C ASP A 301 -8.87 -3.28 -8.65
N ILE A 302 -9.00 -4.01 -7.53
CA ILE A 302 -8.49 -5.37 -7.36
C ILE A 302 -9.63 -6.39 -7.41
N ILE A 303 -10.75 -6.13 -6.74
CA ILE A 303 -11.88 -7.06 -6.58
C ILE A 303 -12.95 -6.73 -7.63
N ARG A 304 -13.41 -7.74 -8.34
CA ARG A 304 -14.61 -7.69 -9.17
C ARG A 304 -15.77 -8.21 -8.33
N ASP A 305 -16.60 -7.28 -7.85
CA ASP A 305 -17.69 -7.58 -6.91
C ASP A 305 -18.62 -8.68 -7.42
N GLY A 306 -18.91 -9.67 -6.56
CA GLY A 306 -19.73 -10.84 -6.87
C GLY A 306 -19.08 -11.85 -7.81
N ILE A 307 -17.86 -11.60 -8.33
CA ILE A 307 -17.15 -12.49 -9.27
C ILE A 307 -16.00 -13.20 -8.55
N ASP A 308 -15.03 -12.46 -8.03
CA ASP A 308 -13.85 -13.02 -7.36
C ASP A 308 -13.72 -12.58 -5.89
N GLY A 309 -14.74 -11.94 -5.36
CA GLY A 309 -14.87 -11.47 -4.00
C GLY A 309 -16.08 -10.60 -3.82
N TYR A 310 -16.24 -10.04 -2.62
CA TYR A 310 -17.33 -9.14 -2.28
C TYR A 310 -16.81 -7.80 -1.79
N LEU A 311 -17.41 -6.71 -2.29
CA LEU A 311 -17.19 -5.34 -1.85
C LEU A 311 -18.36 -4.92 -0.95
N ILE A 312 -18.05 -4.58 0.28
CA ILE A 312 -19.03 -4.24 1.32
C ILE A 312 -18.94 -2.74 1.60
N PRO A 313 -20.06 -2.00 1.63
CA PRO A 313 -20.01 -0.60 2.07
C PRO A 313 -19.30 -0.45 3.41
N VAL A 314 -18.48 0.58 3.54
CA VAL A 314 -17.72 0.82 4.78
C VAL A 314 -18.69 0.93 5.97
N ASP A 315 -18.37 0.23 7.06
CA ASP A 315 -19.19 0.12 8.28
C ASP A 315 -20.53 -0.64 8.14
N ASP A 316 -20.84 -1.20 7.00
CA ASP A 316 -22.02 -2.06 6.87
C ASP A 316 -21.73 -3.47 7.45
N ILE A 317 -21.87 -3.58 8.77
CA ILE A 317 -21.64 -4.82 9.52
C ILE A 317 -22.66 -5.90 9.16
N GLU A 318 -23.87 -5.50 8.80
CA GLU A 318 -24.92 -6.45 8.40
C GLU A 318 -24.58 -7.13 7.07
N MET A 319 -24.22 -6.35 6.05
CA MET A 319 -23.77 -6.92 4.77
C MET A 319 -22.46 -7.72 4.92
N LEU A 320 -21.52 -7.26 5.77
CA LEU A 320 -20.31 -8.02 6.07
C LEU A 320 -20.66 -9.39 6.67
N TYR A 321 -21.59 -9.43 7.63
CA TYR A 321 -22.09 -10.68 8.21
C TYR A 321 -22.70 -11.59 7.14
N GLN A 322 -23.61 -11.07 6.31
CA GLN A 322 -24.30 -11.86 5.28
C GLN A 322 -23.32 -12.49 4.28
N LYS A 323 -22.28 -11.75 3.84
CA LYS A 323 -21.29 -12.30 2.91
C LYS A 323 -20.35 -13.30 3.56
N LEU A 324 -20.00 -13.08 4.83
CA LEU A 324 -19.24 -14.06 5.62
C LEU A 324 -20.09 -15.32 5.84
N ASP A 325 -21.34 -15.20 6.24
CA ASP A 325 -22.27 -16.32 6.43
C ASP A 325 -22.43 -17.15 5.16
N LEU A 326 -22.59 -16.50 4.01
CA LEU A 326 -22.65 -17.15 2.70
C LEU A 326 -21.36 -17.94 2.41
N CYS A 327 -20.19 -17.32 2.56
CA CYS A 327 -18.91 -17.98 2.29
C CYS A 327 -18.58 -19.09 3.32
N MET A 328 -18.95 -18.92 4.58
CA MET A 328 -18.69 -19.93 5.61
C MET A 328 -19.60 -21.16 5.46
N SER A 329 -20.86 -20.95 5.07
CA SER A 329 -21.85 -22.03 4.92
C SER A 329 -21.72 -22.81 3.60
N SER A 330 -21.28 -22.17 2.51
CA SER A 330 -21.23 -22.79 1.17
C SER A 330 -19.79 -22.98 0.68
N LYS A 331 -19.39 -24.24 0.50
CA LYS A 331 -18.14 -24.61 -0.17
C LYS A 331 -18.19 -24.23 -1.66
N GLU A 332 -19.33 -24.43 -2.29
CA GLU A 332 -19.57 -24.15 -3.72
C GLU A 332 -19.32 -22.66 -4.00
N GLU A 333 -19.79 -21.78 -3.14
CA GLU A 333 -19.57 -20.35 -3.27
C GLU A 333 -18.08 -19.99 -3.13
N ARG A 334 -17.38 -20.58 -2.16
CA ARG A 334 -15.94 -20.36 -2.01
C ARG A 334 -15.16 -20.87 -3.23
N ILE A 335 -15.53 -22.03 -3.81
CA ILE A 335 -14.91 -22.54 -5.04
C ILE A 335 -15.15 -21.58 -6.19
N ARG A 336 -16.38 -21.14 -6.40
CA ARG A 336 -16.77 -20.21 -7.46
C ARG A 336 -15.94 -18.94 -7.44
N LEU A 337 -15.79 -18.30 -6.27
CA LEU A 337 -14.99 -17.09 -6.10
C LEU A 337 -13.49 -17.37 -6.32
N SER A 338 -12.99 -18.49 -5.79
CA SER A 338 -11.60 -18.90 -5.89
C SER A 338 -11.16 -19.13 -7.34
N GLU A 339 -11.96 -19.78 -8.16
CA GLU A 339 -11.69 -20.06 -9.57
C GLU A 339 -11.56 -18.76 -10.40
N GLN A 340 -12.25 -17.71 -9.99
CA GLN A 340 -12.22 -16.41 -10.66
C GLN A 340 -11.10 -15.49 -10.19
N SER A 341 -10.34 -15.83 -9.15
CA SER A 341 -9.37 -14.95 -8.50
C SER A 341 -8.33 -14.35 -9.45
N TYR A 342 -7.90 -15.09 -10.48
CA TYR A 342 -6.84 -14.65 -11.39
C TYR A 342 -7.33 -13.76 -12.55
N GLY A 343 -8.63 -13.55 -12.72
CA GLY A 343 -9.20 -12.94 -13.92
C GLY A 343 -8.71 -11.53 -14.27
N ASN A 344 -8.20 -10.75 -13.30
CA ASN A 344 -7.65 -9.42 -13.54
C ASN A 344 -6.23 -9.23 -12.98
N ILE A 345 -5.62 -10.27 -12.45
CA ILE A 345 -4.34 -10.17 -11.71
C ILE A 345 -3.19 -9.73 -12.61
N SER A 346 -3.27 -10.05 -13.92
CA SER A 346 -2.27 -9.64 -14.92
C SER A 346 -2.09 -8.12 -15.01
N LEU A 347 -3.13 -7.33 -14.70
CA LEU A 347 -3.04 -5.86 -14.66
C LEU A 347 -2.00 -5.34 -13.66
N PHE A 348 -1.67 -6.15 -12.66
CA PHE A 348 -0.71 -5.85 -11.61
C PHE A 348 0.65 -6.54 -11.84
N SER A 349 0.89 -7.11 -13.02
CA SER A 349 2.17 -7.72 -13.36
C SER A 349 3.26 -6.67 -13.50
N LYS A 350 4.47 -7.04 -13.10
CA LYS A 350 5.66 -6.17 -13.20
C LYS A 350 5.85 -5.63 -14.61
N ASN A 351 5.72 -6.48 -15.64
CA ASN A 351 5.92 -6.11 -17.02
C ASN A 351 4.97 -5.00 -17.50
N ILE A 352 3.68 -5.08 -17.14
CA ILE A 352 2.68 -4.06 -17.52
C ILE A 352 2.94 -2.75 -16.75
N ILE A 353 3.18 -2.84 -15.46
CA ILE A 353 3.40 -1.66 -14.63
C ILE A 353 4.73 -0.96 -14.99
N LEU A 354 5.81 -1.72 -15.21
CA LEU A 354 7.09 -1.16 -15.61
C LEU A 354 7.01 -0.42 -16.96
N LYS A 355 6.27 -0.96 -17.94
CA LYS A 355 6.00 -0.24 -19.21
C LYS A 355 5.31 1.09 -18.98
N LYS A 356 4.33 1.17 -18.05
CA LYS A 356 3.68 2.45 -17.70
C LYS A 356 4.66 3.44 -17.07
N TRP A 357 5.55 2.98 -16.19
CA TRP A 357 6.60 3.82 -15.60
C TRP A 357 7.57 4.35 -16.66
N VAL A 358 8.04 3.49 -17.57
CA VAL A 358 8.95 3.89 -18.66
C VAL A 358 8.27 4.94 -19.57
N ASN A 359 7.02 4.70 -19.96
CA ASN A 359 6.26 5.66 -20.76
C ASN A 359 6.08 7.00 -20.01
N PHE A 360 5.75 6.97 -18.72
CA PHE A 360 5.63 8.18 -17.90
C PHE A 360 6.96 8.96 -17.85
N ILE A 361 8.06 8.28 -17.53
CA ILE A 361 9.39 8.90 -17.42
C ILE A 361 9.82 9.51 -18.76
N ASN A 362 9.60 8.83 -19.88
CA ASN A 362 9.97 9.32 -21.21
C ASN A 362 9.17 10.56 -21.61
N ASN A 363 7.89 10.64 -21.21
CA ASN A 363 6.98 11.74 -21.53
C ASN A 363 6.93 12.83 -20.44
N CYS A 364 7.71 12.72 -19.38
CA CYS A 364 7.82 13.73 -18.34
C CYS A 364 8.76 14.87 -18.80
N ASN A 365 8.24 15.70 -19.70
CA ASN A 365 8.95 16.87 -20.26
C ASN A 365 8.61 18.17 -19.51
#